data_99b66f53d2458cce6c5dec930b3c2b16
#
_entry.id   99b66f53d2458cce6c5dec930b3c2b16
#
_cell.length_a   1.000
_cell.length_b   1.000
_cell.length_c   1.000
_cell.angle_alpha   90.00
_cell.angle_beta   90.00
_cell.angle_gamma   90.00
#
_symmetry.space_group_name_H-M   'P 1'
#
loop_
_entity.id
_entity.type
_entity.pdbx_description
1 polymer ?
#
loop_
_entity_poly.entity_id
_entity_poly.type
_entity_poly.pdbx_seq_one_letter_code
_entity_poly.pdbx_strand_id
1 'polypeptide(L)'
;MKLKAKSLKELLAKPFAKQIQKRVKKWSDRPFETQKKVFQELIGSATTTAFGKDHDFVSINTYKDFVKRVPIRDYEALKVYVDRVVKGEENVLWKGKPIYFAKTSGTTSGAKYIPITKESMPYHVEAARNAILLYVAETGKTDFVNGKMIFLQGSPILEEKNGINLGRLSGIVAHYIPKYLQKNRMPSWETNCIEDWEAKVNAIVEETLPENMTIISGIPSWVQMYFERLQEKTGKKIGDIFKNFNLFIFGGVNYEPYRTKFENLIGRKVDSIELYPASEGFFAFQDKQDEKGMLLLLNSGIFYEFVKAHEFYDENSKRLSIEEVEIGVNYVMIISTNAGLWAYNIGD
;
A
#
# COMPACT_ATOMS: atom_id res chain seq x y z
N MET A 1 -9.64 -40.59 -0.15
CA MET A 1 -9.24 -39.20 0.08
C MET A 1 -9.97 -38.69 1.32
N LYS A 2 -9.33 -38.62 2.51
CA LYS A 2 -9.97 -38.11 3.73
C LYS A 2 -10.16 -36.59 3.57
N LEU A 3 -11.40 -36.15 3.48
CA LEU A 3 -11.73 -34.72 3.56
C LEU A 3 -11.21 -34.19 4.89
N LYS A 4 -10.18 -33.34 4.86
CA LYS A 4 -9.69 -32.64 6.04
C LYS A 4 -10.81 -31.73 6.54
N ALA A 5 -11.22 -31.89 7.80
CA ALA A 5 -12.20 -30.98 8.40
C ALA A 5 -11.67 -29.54 8.34
N LYS A 6 -12.49 -28.62 7.82
CA LYS A 6 -12.12 -27.21 7.73
C LYS A 6 -11.99 -26.61 9.14
N SER A 7 -10.96 -25.81 9.31
CA SER A 7 -10.79 -25.07 10.58
C SER A 7 -11.86 -23.99 10.73
N LEU A 8 -12.11 -23.56 11.97
CA LEU A 8 -13.02 -22.45 12.25
C LEU A 8 -12.62 -21.18 11.49
N LYS A 9 -11.31 -20.92 11.32
CA LYS A 9 -10.78 -19.79 10.54
C LYS A 9 -11.22 -19.88 9.07
N GLU A 10 -11.14 -21.04 8.45
CA GLU A 10 -11.58 -21.26 7.07
C GLU A 10 -13.10 -21.07 6.92
N LEU A 11 -13.88 -21.53 7.89
CA LEU A 11 -15.33 -21.38 7.88
C LEU A 11 -15.75 -19.90 7.98
N LEU A 12 -15.06 -19.12 8.80
CA LEU A 12 -15.35 -17.70 9.01
C LEU A 12 -14.79 -16.80 7.89
N ALA A 13 -13.72 -17.22 7.22
CA ALA A 13 -13.08 -16.41 6.18
C ALA A 13 -14.02 -16.08 5.00
N LYS A 14 -14.80 -17.06 4.52
CA LYS A 14 -15.70 -16.86 3.38
C LYS A 14 -16.85 -15.87 3.62
N PRO A 15 -17.63 -15.99 4.72
CA PRO A 15 -18.66 -14.99 5.03
C PRO A 15 -18.08 -13.59 5.19
N PHE A 16 -16.93 -13.45 5.86
CA PHE A 16 -16.27 -12.18 6.04
C PHE A 16 -15.77 -11.61 4.71
N ALA A 17 -15.18 -12.43 3.86
CA ALA A 17 -14.77 -12.03 2.50
C ALA A 17 -15.94 -11.52 1.67
N LYS A 18 -17.10 -12.21 1.68
CA LYS A 18 -18.31 -11.75 1.01
C LYS A 18 -18.85 -10.43 1.56
N GLN A 19 -18.72 -10.19 2.86
CA GLN A 19 -19.10 -8.92 3.45
C GLN A 19 -18.21 -7.78 2.95
N ILE A 20 -16.88 -8.00 2.90
CA ILE A 20 -15.93 -7.02 2.35
C ILE A 20 -16.21 -6.78 0.86
N GLN A 21 -16.44 -7.83 0.08
CA GLN A 21 -16.80 -7.71 -1.34
C GLN A 21 -18.03 -6.82 -1.54
N LYS A 22 -19.08 -7.00 -0.74
CA LYS A 22 -20.27 -6.13 -0.79
C LYS A 22 -19.95 -4.67 -0.45
N ARG A 23 -19.06 -4.43 0.53
CA ARG A 23 -18.63 -3.06 0.89
C ARG A 23 -17.82 -2.42 -0.25
N VAL A 24 -16.90 -3.17 -0.83
CA VAL A 24 -16.11 -2.69 -1.97
C VAL A 24 -17.03 -2.38 -3.15
N LYS A 25 -17.92 -3.30 -3.51
CA LYS A 25 -18.89 -3.09 -4.60
C LYS A 25 -19.74 -1.83 -4.41
N LYS A 26 -20.12 -1.49 -3.17
CA LYS A 26 -20.95 -0.31 -2.89
C LYS A 26 -20.32 1.00 -3.34
N TRP A 27 -18.99 1.15 -3.21
CA TRP A 27 -18.31 2.36 -3.63
C TRP A 27 -17.71 2.25 -5.04
N SER A 28 -17.32 1.05 -5.48
CA SER A 28 -16.77 0.87 -6.83
C SER A 28 -17.85 0.96 -7.93
N ASP A 29 -19.09 0.58 -7.63
CA ASP A 29 -20.22 0.78 -8.56
C ASP A 29 -20.63 2.26 -8.71
N ARG A 30 -20.11 3.16 -7.87
CA ARG A 30 -20.42 4.60 -7.86
C ARG A 30 -19.16 5.45 -7.78
N PRO A 31 -18.25 5.33 -8.74
CA PRO A 31 -16.91 5.93 -8.64
C PRO A 31 -16.97 7.45 -8.52
N PHE A 32 -17.81 8.11 -9.28
CA PHE A 32 -17.93 9.56 -9.31
C PHE A 32 -18.50 10.13 -8.01
N GLU A 33 -19.60 9.56 -7.52
CA GLU A 33 -20.19 9.96 -6.25
C GLU A 33 -19.20 9.73 -5.08
N THR A 34 -18.49 8.62 -5.12
CA THR A 34 -17.50 8.27 -4.10
C THR A 34 -16.37 9.29 -4.08
N GLN A 35 -15.78 9.62 -5.22
CA GLN A 35 -14.70 10.60 -5.30
C GLN A 35 -15.18 12.03 -5.01
N LYS A 36 -16.37 12.40 -5.42
CA LYS A 36 -16.96 13.69 -5.03
C LYS A 36 -17.11 13.82 -3.52
N LYS A 37 -17.57 12.78 -2.84
CA LYS A 37 -17.69 12.75 -1.39
C LYS A 37 -16.32 12.89 -0.72
N VAL A 38 -15.34 12.09 -1.16
CA VAL A 38 -13.96 12.17 -0.64
C VAL A 38 -13.38 13.57 -0.83
N PHE A 39 -13.55 14.18 -2.01
CA PHE A 39 -13.11 15.55 -2.26
C PHE A 39 -13.71 16.54 -1.26
N GLN A 40 -15.03 16.50 -1.06
CA GLN A 40 -15.72 17.40 -0.13
C GLN A 40 -15.25 17.21 1.33
N GLU A 41 -15.04 15.96 1.75
CA GLU A 41 -14.52 15.63 3.08
C GLU A 41 -13.10 16.16 3.30
N LEU A 42 -12.23 16.02 2.29
CA LEU A 42 -10.85 16.53 2.34
C LEU A 42 -10.83 18.06 2.46
N ILE A 43 -11.50 18.77 1.56
CA ILE A 43 -11.55 20.24 1.58
C ILE A 43 -12.14 20.74 2.89
N GLY A 44 -13.32 20.23 3.29
CA GLY A 44 -13.98 20.66 4.53
C GLY A 44 -13.13 20.42 5.79
N SER A 45 -12.36 19.32 5.83
CA SER A 45 -11.49 19.00 6.96
C SER A 45 -10.24 19.89 7.06
N ALA A 46 -9.82 20.52 5.98
CA ALA A 46 -8.57 21.28 5.91
C ALA A 46 -8.74 22.80 5.84
N THR A 47 -9.97 23.33 5.87
CA THR A 47 -10.24 24.76 5.79
C THR A 47 -9.50 25.62 6.83
N THR A 48 -9.23 25.07 8.00
CA THR A 48 -8.55 25.76 9.10
C THR A 48 -7.03 25.55 9.15
N THR A 49 -6.50 24.68 8.31
CA THR A 49 -5.05 24.44 8.21
C THR A 49 -4.33 25.63 7.58
N ALA A 50 -3.01 25.72 7.75
CA ALA A 50 -2.22 26.76 7.10
C ALA A 50 -2.35 26.65 5.57
N PHE A 51 -2.18 25.44 5.02
CA PHE A 51 -2.34 25.20 3.59
C PHE A 51 -3.74 25.57 3.09
N GLY A 52 -4.79 25.19 3.82
CA GLY A 52 -6.17 25.53 3.45
C GLY A 52 -6.46 27.01 3.45
N LYS A 53 -5.86 27.77 4.39
CA LYS A 53 -5.97 29.25 4.43
C LYS A 53 -5.21 29.90 3.27
N ASP A 54 -3.97 29.46 3.01
CA ASP A 54 -3.14 30.00 1.94
C ASP A 54 -3.76 29.77 0.54
N HIS A 55 -4.62 28.75 0.41
CA HIS A 55 -5.31 28.39 -0.85
C HIS A 55 -6.82 28.66 -0.82
N ASP A 56 -7.30 29.42 0.18
CA ASP A 56 -8.73 29.82 0.32
C ASP A 56 -9.70 28.63 0.19
N PHE A 57 -9.47 27.57 0.97
CA PHE A 57 -10.31 26.36 0.93
C PHE A 57 -11.76 26.62 1.31
N VAL A 58 -12.04 27.67 2.07
CA VAL A 58 -13.42 28.08 2.41
C VAL A 58 -14.24 28.44 1.16
N SER A 59 -13.59 28.97 0.12
CA SER A 59 -14.24 29.37 -1.14
C SER A 59 -14.23 28.24 -2.21
N ILE A 60 -13.73 27.04 -1.88
CA ILE A 60 -13.72 25.91 -2.81
C ILE A 60 -15.03 25.14 -2.67
N ASN A 61 -15.93 25.30 -3.64
CA ASN A 61 -17.21 24.58 -3.72
C ASN A 61 -17.21 23.48 -4.79
N THR A 62 -16.38 23.64 -5.82
CA THR A 62 -16.29 22.74 -6.96
C THR A 62 -14.86 22.29 -7.23
N TYR A 63 -14.71 21.19 -7.98
CA TYR A 63 -13.41 20.76 -8.47
C TYR A 63 -12.71 21.85 -9.32
N LYS A 64 -13.45 22.62 -10.10
CA LYS A 64 -12.90 23.74 -10.88
C LYS A 64 -12.32 24.83 -10.00
N ASP A 65 -12.94 25.12 -8.84
CA ASP A 65 -12.39 26.09 -7.88
C ASP A 65 -11.09 25.58 -7.28
N PHE A 66 -11.02 24.28 -6.98
CA PHE A 66 -9.80 23.63 -6.47
C PHE A 66 -8.66 23.73 -7.48
N VAL A 67 -8.88 23.35 -8.72
CA VAL A 67 -7.86 23.43 -9.79
C VAL A 67 -7.29 24.84 -9.94
N LYS A 68 -8.12 25.89 -9.82
CA LYS A 68 -7.69 27.29 -9.92
C LYS A 68 -6.83 27.75 -8.74
N ARG A 69 -7.06 27.20 -7.54
CA ARG A 69 -6.39 27.67 -6.29
C ARG A 69 -5.21 26.81 -5.87
N VAL A 70 -5.22 25.54 -6.24
CA VAL A 70 -4.23 24.56 -5.78
C VAL A 70 -3.46 24.02 -6.98
N PRO A 71 -2.28 24.57 -7.29
CA PRO A 71 -1.45 24.05 -8.38
C PRO A 71 -0.89 22.66 -8.05
N ILE A 72 -0.58 21.88 -9.10
CA ILE A 72 0.14 20.61 -8.94
C ILE A 72 1.50 20.89 -8.30
N ARG A 73 1.89 20.02 -7.37
CA ARG A 73 3.17 20.07 -6.66
C ARG A 73 3.84 18.71 -6.62
N ASP A 74 5.14 18.73 -6.70
CA ASP A 74 6.00 17.63 -6.25
C ASP A 74 6.36 17.82 -4.76
N TYR A 75 7.24 16.95 -4.26
CA TYR A 75 7.72 17.05 -2.88
C TYR A 75 8.46 18.36 -2.59
N GLU A 76 9.30 18.82 -3.52
CA GLU A 76 10.10 20.03 -3.33
C GLU A 76 9.22 21.28 -3.22
N ALA A 77 8.19 21.36 -4.05
CA ALA A 77 7.23 22.47 -3.98
C ALA A 77 6.32 22.39 -2.73
N LEU A 78 6.09 21.20 -2.16
CA LEU A 78 5.32 21.02 -0.92
C LEU A 78 6.21 21.15 0.32
N LYS A 79 7.52 21.08 0.18
CA LYS A 79 8.52 21.02 1.26
C LYS A 79 8.42 22.15 2.26
N VAL A 80 8.07 23.35 1.81
CA VAL A 80 7.88 24.53 2.71
C VAL A 80 6.85 24.26 3.82
N TYR A 81 5.80 23.51 3.54
CA TYR A 81 4.81 23.09 4.52
C TYR A 81 5.27 21.85 5.31
N VAL A 82 5.87 20.87 4.61
CA VAL A 82 6.38 19.65 5.25
C VAL A 82 7.42 20.01 6.32
N ASP A 83 8.33 20.94 6.05
CA ASP A 83 9.36 21.37 7.00
C ASP A 83 8.76 22.03 8.28
N ARG A 84 7.62 22.70 8.17
CA ARG A 84 6.87 23.22 9.33
C ARG A 84 6.31 22.07 10.17
N VAL A 85 5.69 21.08 9.52
CA VAL A 85 5.19 19.86 10.20
C VAL A 85 6.32 19.10 10.88
N VAL A 86 7.46 18.94 10.20
CA VAL A 86 8.66 18.28 10.75
C VAL A 86 9.23 19.03 11.96
N LYS A 87 9.10 20.36 12.02
CA LYS A 87 9.45 21.18 13.19
C LYS A 87 8.44 21.08 14.33
N GLY A 88 7.36 20.31 14.15
CA GLY A 88 6.34 20.06 15.17
C GLY A 88 5.17 21.03 15.14
N GLU A 89 5.03 21.87 14.09
CA GLU A 89 3.88 22.76 13.93
C GLU A 89 2.61 21.95 13.59
N GLU A 90 1.50 22.29 14.24
CA GLU A 90 0.21 21.65 14.05
C GLU A 90 -0.64 22.37 13.02
N ASN A 91 -1.61 21.66 12.45
CA ASN A 91 -2.60 22.23 11.52
C ASN A 91 -1.96 22.91 10.29
N VAL A 92 -0.85 22.38 9.80
CA VAL A 92 -0.17 22.92 8.61
C VAL A 92 -0.79 22.34 7.33
N LEU A 93 -0.56 21.07 7.05
CA LEU A 93 -1.07 20.36 5.87
C LEU A 93 -2.40 19.65 6.14
N TRP A 94 -2.57 19.15 7.35
CA TRP A 94 -3.78 18.50 7.84
C TRP A 94 -4.03 18.92 9.28
N LYS A 95 -5.21 18.61 9.81
CA LYS A 95 -5.56 18.93 11.21
C LYS A 95 -4.69 18.14 12.19
N GLY A 96 -4.20 18.82 13.21
CA GLY A 96 -3.31 18.26 14.23
C GLY A 96 -1.91 18.00 13.68
N LYS A 97 -1.24 17.00 14.27
CA LYS A 97 0.07 16.48 13.84
C LYS A 97 -0.10 15.11 13.19
N PRO A 98 0.74 14.73 12.21
CA PRO A 98 0.83 13.35 11.78
C PRO A 98 1.32 12.47 12.93
N ILE A 99 0.91 11.21 12.94
CA ILE A 99 1.38 10.22 13.93
C ILE A 99 2.70 9.59 13.53
N TYR A 100 3.01 9.61 12.22
CA TYR A 100 4.28 9.14 11.66
C TYR A 100 4.72 10.00 10.48
N PHE A 101 6.03 9.96 10.20
CA PHE A 101 6.57 10.23 8.89
C PHE A 101 7.05 8.95 8.24
N ALA A 102 6.55 8.62 7.03
CA ALA A 102 7.19 7.63 6.20
C ALA A 102 8.43 8.25 5.55
N LYS A 103 9.61 7.69 5.88
CA LYS A 103 10.90 8.12 5.33
C LYS A 103 11.16 7.35 4.04
N THR A 104 11.27 8.09 2.93
CA THR A 104 11.64 7.49 1.64
C THR A 104 13.00 8.01 1.19
N SER A 105 13.67 7.26 0.29
CA SER A 105 14.89 7.74 -0.35
C SER A 105 14.52 8.96 -1.19
N GLY A 106 15.03 10.12 -0.80
CA GLY A 106 14.88 11.36 -1.58
C GLY A 106 15.75 11.34 -2.82
N THR A 107 15.39 12.15 -3.81
CA THR A 107 16.17 12.29 -5.05
C THR A 107 17.32 13.29 -4.88
N THR A 108 17.07 14.57 -4.85
CA THR A 108 18.10 15.63 -4.85
C THR A 108 18.29 16.32 -3.50
N SER A 109 17.29 16.33 -2.64
CA SER A 109 17.28 17.10 -1.39
C SER A 109 17.39 16.25 -0.11
N GLY A 110 17.71 14.97 -0.22
CA GLY A 110 17.81 14.05 0.92
C GLY A 110 16.53 13.23 1.15
N ALA A 111 16.28 12.78 2.38
CA ALA A 111 15.11 11.96 2.69
C ALA A 111 13.80 12.76 2.61
N LYS A 112 12.80 12.21 1.94
CA LYS A 112 11.43 12.73 1.98
C LYS A 112 10.73 12.26 3.25
N TYR A 113 9.94 13.16 3.85
CA TYR A 113 9.11 12.88 5.03
C TYR A 113 7.64 12.97 4.63
N ILE A 114 7.04 11.84 4.30
CA ILE A 114 5.63 11.77 3.92
C ILE A 114 4.79 11.63 5.19
N PRO A 115 3.88 12.56 5.48
CA PRO A 115 3.07 12.50 6.69
C PRO A 115 2.07 11.35 6.64
N ILE A 116 1.91 10.65 7.76
CA ILE A 116 0.87 9.66 7.98
C ILE A 116 0.05 10.13 9.18
N THR A 117 -1.22 10.38 8.96
CA THR A 117 -2.14 10.85 9.99
C THR A 117 -2.90 9.70 10.64
N LYS A 118 -3.59 10.00 11.73
CA LYS A 118 -4.51 9.06 12.37
C LYS A 118 -5.63 8.61 11.42
N GLU A 119 -6.04 9.50 10.52
CA GLU A 119 -7.08 9.26 9.52
C GLU A 119 -6.58 8.41 8.34
N SER A 120 -5.32 8.56 7.91
CA SER A 120 -4.77 7.82 6.77
C SER A 120 -4.25 6.43 7.13
N MET A 121 -3.71 6.25 8.34
CA MET A 121 -3.08 4.99 8.76
C MET A 121 -3.98 3.75 8.61
N PRO A 122 -5.28 3.77 8.96
CA PRO A 122 -6.14 2.61 8.78
C PRO A 122 -6.20 2.09 7.35
N TYR A 123 -6.17 2.96 6.35
CA TYR A 123 -6.27 2.57 4.95
C TYR A 123 -5.05 1.78 4.47
N HIS A 124 -3.84 2.07 4.97
CA HIS A 124 -2.64 1.29 4.66
C HIS A 124 -2.75 -0.18 5.11
N VAL A 125 -3.41 -0.42 6.25
CA VAL A 125 -3.58 -1.78 6.79
C VAL A 125 -4.78 -2.49 6.17
N GLU A 126 -5.89 -1.77 6.03
CA GLU A 126 -7.14 -2.34 5.54
C GLU A 126 -7.08 -2.73 4.07
N ALA A 127 -6.36 -1.99 3.24
CA ALA A 127 -6.23 -2.28 1.83
C ALA A 127 -5.57 -3.64 1.59
N ALA A 128 -4.45 -3.92 2.25
CA ALA A 128 -3.77 -5.23 2.14
C ALA A 128 -4.67 -6.39 2.63
N ARG A 129 -5.38 -6.19 3.75
CA ARG A 129 -6.37 -7.16 4.25
C ARG A 129 -7.50 -7.38 3.24
N ASN A 130 -8.05 -6.30 2.69
CA ASN A 130 -9.17 -6.38 1.76
C ASN A 130 -8.77 -7.06 0.44
N ALA A 131 -7.55 -6.87 -0.05
CA ALA A 131 -7.03 -7.60 -1.21
C ALA A 131 -7.09 -9.12 -1.00
N ILE A 132 -6.60 -9.61 0.14
CA ILE A 132 -6.67 -11.03 0.49
C ILE A 132 -8.13 -11.52 0.61
N LEU A 133 -9.00 -10.71 1.22
CA LEU A 133 -10.41 -11.08 1.39
C LEU A 133 -11.17 -11.08 0.06
N LEU A 134 -10.86 -10.19 -0.87
CA LEU A 134 -11.44 -10.23 -2.21
C LEU A 134 -10.96 -11.46 -2.99
N TYR A 135 -9.68 -11.81 -2.89
CA TYR A 135 -9.19 -13.07 -3.43
C TYR A 135 -9.96 -14.29 -2.88
N VAL A 136 -10.25 -14.32 -1.57
CA VAL A 136 -11.08 -15.37 -0.96
C VAL A 136 -12.51 -15.34 -1.50
N ALA A 137 -13.10 -14.16 -1.66
CA ALA A 137 -14.46 -14.00 -2.17
C ALA A 137 -14.61 -14.48 -3.61
N GLU A 138 -13.61 -14.21 -4.45
CA GLU A 138 -13.56 -14.58 -5.85
C GLU A 138 -13.27 -16.07 -6.03
N THR A 139 -12.17 -16.56 -5.45
CA THR A 139 -11.66 -17.92 -5.72
C THR A 139 -12.26 -18.99 -4.81
N GLY A 140 -12.80 -18.59 -3.66
CA GLY A 140 -13.25 -19.50 -2.61
C GLY A 140 -12.11 -20.26 -1.89
N LYS A 141 -10.83 -19.96 -2.22
CA LYS A 141 -9.66 -20.61 -1.61
C LYS A 141 -9.40 -20.04 -0.22
N THR A 142 -9.23 -20.88 0.78
CA THR A 142 -8.99 -20.50 2.18
C THR A 142 -7.89 -21.32 2.85
N ASP A 143 -7.24 -22.22 2.11
CA ASP A 143 -6.30 -23.20 2.68
C ASP A 143 -5.07 -22.53 3.34
N PHE A 144 -4.74 -21.32 2.88
CA PHE A 144 -3.61 -20.56 3.38
C PHE A 144 -3.82 -19.98 4.80
N VAL A 145 -5.05 -19.85 5.30
CA VAL A 145 -5.32 -19.19 6.60
C VAL A 145 -4.80 -19.94 7.84
N ASN A 146 -4.47 -21.22 7.68
CA ASN A 146 -3.98 -22.08 8.77
C ASN A 146 -2.45 -22.18 8.85
N GLY A 147 -1.73 -21.63 7.88
CA GLY A 147 -0.28 -21.65 7.86
C GLY A 147 0.34 -20.37 8.36
N LYS A 148 1.64 -20.28 8.14
CA LYS A 148 2.43 -19.08 8.40
C LYS A 148 2.46 -18.17 7.19
N MET A 149 2.56 -16.88 7.47
CA MET A 149 2.70 -15.84 6.46
C MET A 149 3.97 -15.02 6.73
N ILE A 150 4.69 -14.68 5.67
CA ILE A 150 5.80 -13.74 5.75
C ILE A 150 5.52 -12.52 4.88
N PHE A 151 5.85 -11.35 5.43
CA PHE A 151 5.99 -10.12 4.68
C PHE A 151 7.46 -9.67 4.80
N LEU A 152 8.21 -9.83 3.72
CA LEU A 152 9.59 -9.36 3.64
C LEU A 152 9.61 -7.84 3.57
N GLN A 153 10.13 -7.22 4.63
CA GLN A 153 10.04 -5.79 4.85
C GLN A 153 11.32 -5.22 5.48
N GLY A 154 11.46 -3.90 5.43
CA GLY A 154 12.49 -3.19 6.18
C GLY A 154 12.36 -3.35 7.69
N SER A 155 13.36 -2.89 8.44
CA SER A 155 13.33 -2.90 9.90
C SER A 155 12.11 -2.12 10.44
N PRO A 156 11.40 -2.65 11.46
CA PRO A 156 10.30 -1.96 12.12
C PRO A 156 10.78 -0.96 13.18
N ILE A 157 12.08 -0.81 13.38
CA ILE A 157 12.63 0.18 14.31
C ILE A 157 12.27 1.57 13.80
N LEU A 158 11.73 2.38 14.71
CA LEU A 158 11.34 3.76 14.45
C LEU A 158 12.34 4.72 15.08
N GLU A 159 12.67 5.77 14.36
CA GLU A 159 13.33 6.94 14.87
C GLU A 159 12.26 7.93 15.38
N GLU A 160 12.66 8.96 16.13
CA GLU A 160 11.75 10.03 16.54
C GLU A 160 12.33 11.40 16.13
N LYS A 161 11.45 12.29 15.68
CA LYS A 161 11.81 13.67 15.36
C LYS A 161 10.70 14.62 15.79
N ASN A 162 11.02 15.50 16.74
CA ASN A 162 10.08 16.49 17.31
C ASN A 162 8.76 15.87 17.81
N GLY A 163 8.84 14.69 18.47
CA GLY A 163 7.69 13.97 19.02
C GLY A 163 6.89 13.18 17.99
N ILE A 164 7.39 13.06 16.75
CA ILE A 164 6.75 12.29 15.68
C ILE A 164 7.66 11.12 15.32
N ASN A 165 7.10 9.89 15.35
CA ASN A 165 7.84 8.70 14.96
C ASN A 165 8.08 8.70 13.45
N LEU A 166 9.25 8.20 13.04
CA LEU A 166 9.57 8.09 11.62
C LEU A 166 10.25 6.76 11.30
N GLY A 167 9.97 6.24 10.10
CA GLY A 167 10.53 4.99 9.62
C GLY A 167 10.10 4.70 8.19
N ARG A 168 10.48 3.56 7.65
CA ARG A 168 9.92 3.10 6.37
C ARG A 168 8.45 2.70 6.56
N LEU A 169 7.60 2.95 5.58
CA LEU A 169 6.16 2.61 5.67
C LEU A 169 5.94 1.15 6.09
N SER A 170 6.67 0.21 5.50
CA SER A 170 6.54 -1.22 5.82
C SER A 170 6.87 -1.53 7.29
N GLY A 171 7.85 -0.83 7.87
CA GLY A 171 8.20 -0.90 9.28
C GLY A 171 7.10 -0.32 10.17
N ILE A 172 6.55 0.84 9.81
CA ILE A 172 5.43 1.48 10.52
C ILE A 172 4.21 0.56 10.54
N VAL A 173 3.82 0.01 9.39
CA VAL A 173 2.67 -0.92 9.27
C VAL A 173 2.85 -2.16 10.14
N ALA A 174 4.08 -2.61 10.38
CA ALA A 174 4.36 -3.75 11.24
C ALA A 174 3.80 -3.61 12.66
N HIS A 175 3.72 -2.38 13.19
CA HIS A 175 3.15 -2.10 14.52
C HIS A 175 1.61 -2.20 14.57
N TYR A 176 0.93 -2.22 13.41
CA TYR A 176 -0.53 -2.23 13.30
C TYR A 176 -1.11 -3.62 13.00
N ILE A 177 -0.27 -4.64 12.94
CA ILE A 177 -0.75 -6.00 12.68
C ILE A 177 -1.56 -6.50 13.87
N PRO A 178 -2.82 -6.92 13.67
CA PRO A 178 -3.68 -7.40 14.74
C PRO A 178 -3.06 -8.57 15.52
N LYS A 179 -3.20 -8.55 16.86
CA LYS A 179 -2.63 -9.57 17.76
C LYS A 179 -2.97 -11.00 17.36
N TYR A 180 -4.17 -11.25 16.84
CA TYR A 180 -4.60 -12.59 16.42
C TYR A 180 -3.85 -13.10 15.16
N LEU A 181 -3.26 -12.22 14.36
CA LEU A 181 -2.43 -12.58 13.20
C LEU A 181 -0.95 -12.77 13.57
N GLN A 182 -0.51 -12.21 14.69
CA GLN A 182 0.92 -12.24 15.07
C GLN A 182 1.46 -13.67 15.22
N LYS A 183 0.62 -14.61 15.72
CA LYS A 183 1.01 -16.02 15.85
C LYS A 183 1.31 -16.72 14.52
N ASN A 184 0.75 -16.22 13.43
CA ASN A 184 0.91 -16.79 12.09
C ASN A 184 1.93 -16.01 11.26
N ARG A 185 2.51 -14.93 11.82
CA ARG A 185 3.43 -14.07 11.11
C ARG A 185 4.88 -14.52 11.30
N MET A 186 5.65 -14.43 10.23
CA MET A 186 7.10 -14.58 10.18
C MET A 186 7.74 -13.32 9.57
N PRO A 187 9.00 -13.07 9.77
CA PRO A 187 9.84 -13.68 10.80
C PRO A 187 9.46 -13.14 12.20
N SER A 188 10.23 -13.58 13.22
CA SER A 188 10.15 -13.01 14.57
C SER A 188 10.39 -11.49 14.56
N TRP A 189 10.01 -10.81 15.65
CA TRP A 189 10.29 -9.38 15.80
C TRP A 189 11.80 -9.10 15.82
N GLU A 190 12.56 -9.92 16.52
CA GLU A 190 14.01 -9.85 16.64
C GLU A 190 14.70 -9.93 15.27
N THR A 191 14.32 -10.90 14.46
CA THR A 191 14.83 -11.05 13.09
C THR A 191 14.40 -9.89 12.21
N ASN A 192 13.19 -9.37 12.38
CA ASN A 192 12.73 -8.18 11.64
C ASN A 192 13.55 -6.93 11.97
N CYS A 193 14.08 -6.82 13.17
CA CYS A 193 14.90 -5.68 13.60
C CYS A 193 16.35 -5.72 13.07
N ILE A 194 16.80 -6.81 12.47
CA ILE A 194 18.13 -6.88 11.84
C ILE A 194 18.18 -5.86 10.69
N GLU A 195 19.16 -4.97 10.73
CA GLU A 195 19.31 -3.92 9.72
C GLU A 195 20.10 -4.40 8.49
N ASP A 196 21.16 -5.19 8.72
CA ASP A 196 21.90 -5.80 7.61
C ASP A 196 21.02 -6.81 6.86
N TRP A 197 20.84 -6.56 5.56
CA TRP A 197 19.91 -7.32 4.75
C TRP A 197 20.35 -8.78 4.53
N GLU A 198 21.63 -9.02 4.35
CA GLU A 198 22.16 -10.38 4.15
C GLU A 198 22.00 -11.22 5.42
N ALA A 199 22.37 -10.67 6.57
CA ALA A 199 22.17 -11.32 7.86
C ALA A 199 20.68 -11.57 8.13
N LYS A 200 19.83 -10.60 7.81
CA LYS A 200 18.38 -10.70 7.97
C LYS A 200 17.78 -11.82 7.12
N VAL A 201 18.13 -11.90 5.84
CA VAL A 201 17.62 -12.95 4.94
C VAL A 201 18.06 -14.33 5.41
N ASN A 202 19.31 -14.47 5.86
CA ASN A 202 19.81 -15.73 6.41
C ASN A 202 19.01 -16.15 7.66
N ALA A 203 18.78 -15.23 8.61
CA ALA A 203 17.97 -15.51 9.80
C ALA A 203 16.50 -15.87 9.43
N ILE A 204 15.90 -15.18 8.45
CA ILE A 204 14.57 -15.51 7.92
C ILE A 204 14.52 -16.94 7.36
N VAL A 205 15.54 -17.36 6.62
CA VAL A 205 15.64 -18.72 6.08
C VAL A 205 15.63 -19.75 7.21
N GLU A 206 16.46 -19.53 8.28
CA GLU A 206 16.49 -20.43 9.42
C GLU A 206 15.14 -20.55 10.12
N GLU A 207 14.46 -19.42 10.37
CA GLU A 207 13.17 -19.41 11.04
C GLU A 207 12.04 -20.03 10.21
N THR A 208 12.08 -19.88 8.87
CA THR A 208 10.95 -20.28 8.03
C THR A 208 11.05 -21.71 7.50
N LEU A 209 12.25 -22.28 7.41
CA LEU A 209 12.45 -23.64 6.90
C LEU A 209 11.62 -24.72 7.63
N PRO A 210 11.50 -24.73 8.97
CA PRO A 210 10.69 -25.73 9.69
C PRO A 210 9.18 -25.43 9.64
N GLU A 211 8.77 -24.27 9.09
CA GLU A 211 7.41 -23.80 9.19
C GLU A 211 6.54 -24.14 7.98
N ASN A 212 5.25 -24.23 8.21
CA ASN A 212 4.26 -24.38 7.15
C ASN A 212 3.93 -23.03 6.51
N MET A 213 4.81 -22.54 5.64
CA MET A 213 4.59 -21.29 4.93
C MET A 213 3.49 -21.43 3.89
N THR A 214 2.46 -20.57 3.95
CA THR A 214 1.31 -20.58 3.04
C THR A 214 1.15 -19.29 2.25
N ILE A 215 1.60 -18.17 2.81
CA ILE A 215 1.66 -16.86 2.14
C ILE A 215 3.08 -16.34 2.21
N ILE A 216 3.60 -15.94 1.05
CA ILE A 216 4.87 -15.21 0.97
C ILE A 216 4.58 -13.87 0.30
N SER A 217 5.03 -12.80 0.92
CA SER A 217 4.78 -11.43 0.45
C SER A 217 6.02 -10.57 0.55
N GLY A 218 6.17 -9.63 -0.39
CA GLY A 218 7.25 -8.65 -0.40
C GLY A 218 7.52 -8.08 -1.79
N ILE A 219 8.46 -7.16 -1.84
CA ILE A 219 8.98 -6.64 -3.11
C ILE A 219 9.67 -7.80 -3.86
N PRO A 220 9.39 -8.02 -5.16
CA PRO A 220 9.91 -9.15 -5.91
C PRO A 220 11.42 -9.39 -5.77
N SER A 221 12.24 -8.36 -5.81
CA SER A 221 13.70 -8.49 -5.65
C SER A 221 14.09 -9.10 -4.29
N TRP A 222 13.42 -8.71 -3.21
CA TRP A 222 13.69 -9.24 -1.88
C TRP A 222 13.22 -10.69 -1.72
N VAL A 223 12.03 -11.00 -2.28
CA VAL A 223 11.50 -12.37 -2.29
C VAL A 223 12.38 -13.28 -3.14
N GLN A 224 12.94 -12.78 -4.25
CA GLN A 224 13.88 -13.52 -5.06
C GLN A 224 15.13 -13.92 -4.26
N MET A 225 15.77 -12.99 -3.55
CA MET A 225 16.93 -13.28 -2.69
C MET A 225 16.59 -14.32 -1.63
N TYR A 226 15.45 -14.23 -0.99
CA TYR A 226 14.98 -15.21 -0.02
C TYR A 226 14.79 -16.61 -0.65
N PHE A 227 14.20 -16.68 -1.84
CA PHE A 227 14.04 -17.95 -2.56
C PHE A 227 15.35 -18.56 -2.99
N GLU A 228 16.29 -17.75 -3.46
CA GLU A 228 17.62 -18.19 -3.84
C GLU A 228 18.38 -18.75 -2.64
N ARG A 229 18.35 -18.09 -1.48
CA ARG A 229 18.97 -18.58 -0.24
C ARG A 229 18.36 -19.90 0.25
N LEU A 230 17.02 -20.03 0.19
CA LEU A 230 16.35 -21.30 0.49
C LEU A 230 16.78 -22.42 -0.45
N GLN A 231 16.90 -22.14 -1.76
CA GLN A 231 17.34 -23.11 -2.75
C GLN A 231 18.82 -23.50 -2.58
N GLU A 232 19.70 -22.54 -2.35
CA GLU A 232 21.13 -22.77 -2.02
C GLU A 232 21.28 -23.70 -0.83
N LYS A 233 20.53 -23.44 0.23
CA LYS A 233 20.61 -24.22 1.48
C LYS A 233 20.03 -25.64 1.35
N THR A 234 18.99 -25.82 0.55
CA THR A 234 18.23 -27.09 0.54
C THR A 234 18.40 -27.91 -0.72
N GLY A 235 18.87 -27.33 -1.82
CA GLY A 235 18.88 -27.92 -3.14
C GLY A 235 17.50 -28.16 -3.76
N LYS A 236 16.42 -27.61 -3.17
CA LYS A 236 15.02 -27.89 -3.55
C LYS A 236 14.33 -26.67 -4.13
N LYS A 237 13.28 -26.90 -4.93
CA LYS A 237 12.36 -25.85 -5.36
C LYS A 237 11.54 -25.35 -4.15
N ILE A 238 11.13 -24.08 -4.19
CA ILE A 238 10.35 -23.46 -3.09
C ILE A 238 9.03 -24.21 -2.86
N GLY A 239 8.37 -24.64 -3.94
CA GLY A 239 7.14 -25.41 -3.84
C GLY A 239 7.31 -26.81 -3.21
N ASP A 240 8.52 -27.38 -3.22
CA ASP A 240 8.85 -28.64 -2.55
C ASP A 240 9.22 -28.41 -1.08
N ILE A 241 9.85 -27.27 -0.76
CA ILE A 241 10.14 -26.85 0.61
C ILE A 241 8.81 -26.53 1.32
N PHE A 242 8.02 -25.62 0.73
CA PHE A 242 6.75 -25.15 1.28
C PHE A 242 5.57 -25.70 0.47
N LYS A 243 5.20 -26.94 0.73
CA LYS A 243 4.14 -27.66 -0.02
C LYS A 243 2.78 -26.97 -0.02
N ASN A 244 2.50 -26.17 1.02
CA ASN A 244 1.25 -25.42 1.18
C ASN A 244 1.40 -23.92 0.84
N PHE A 245 2.48 -23.53 0.19
CA PHE A 245 2.64 -22.16 -0.32
C PHE A 245 1.68 -21.95 -1.49
N ASN A 246 0.58 -21.27 -1.25
CA ASN A 246 -0.55 -21.15 -2.18
C ASN A 246 -0.80 -19.73 -2.67
N LEU A 247 -0.22 -18.72 -1.99
CA LEU A 247 -0.46 -17.32 -2.35
C LEU A 247 0.82 -16.49 -2.26
N PHE A 248 1.18 -15.86 -3.38
CA PHE A 248 2.24 -14.87 -3.46
C PHE A 248 1.65 -13.47 -3.54
N ILE A 249 2.06 -12.55 -2.66
CA ILE A 249 1.59 -11.15 -2.66
C ILE A 249 2.77 -10.23 -2.91
N PHE A 250 2.69 -9.42 -3.95
CA PHE A 250 3.79 -8.53 -4.35
C PHE A 250 3.30 -7.12 -4.66
N GLY A 251 4.24 -6.19 -4.75
CA GLY A 251 4.01 -4.81 -5.12
C GLY A 251 5.29 -3.98 -5.07
N GLY A 252 5.18 -2.70 -5.39
CA GLY A 252 6.28 -1.74 -5.35
C GLY A 252 7.16 -1.71 -6.59
N VAL A 253 7.08 -2.72 -7.47
CA VAL A 253 7.74 -2.74 -8.79
C VAL A 253 6.95 -3.63 -9.75
N ASN A 254 7.15 -3.41 -11.05
CA ASN A 254 6.59 -4.29 -12.08
C ASN A 254 7.11 -5.73 -11.91
N TYR A 255 6.21 -6.69 -11.84
CA TYR A 255 6.54 -8.11 -11.62
C TYR A 255 6.97 -8.86 -12.90
N GLU A 256 6.56 -8.39 -14.07
CA GLU A 256 6.82 -9.13 -15.33
C GLU A 256 8.29 -9.51 -15.53
N PRO A 257 9.30 -8.66 -15.23
CA PRO A 257 10.71 -9.05 -15.35
C PRO A 257 11.13 -10.21 -14.44
N TYR A 258 10.39 -10.43 -13.35
CA TYR A 258 10.69 -11.48 -12.36
C TYR A 258 9.92 -12.77 -12.61
N ARG A 259 8.82 -12.75 -13.33
CA ARG A 259 7.85 -13.86 -13.48
C ARG A 259 8.48 -15.18 -13.82
N THR A 260 9.20 -15.27 -14.93
CA THR A 260 9.83 -16.54 -15.38
C THR A 260 10.80 -17.09 -14.35
N LYS A 261 11.59 -16.22 -13.70
CA LYS A 261 12.54 -16.65 -12.67
C LYS A 261 11.82 -17.19 -11.44
N PHE A 262 10.74 -16.56 -11.00
CA PHE A 262 9.92 -17.03 -9.90
C PHE A 262 9.24 -18.36 -10.19
N GLU A 263 8.66 -18.54 -11.37
CA GLU A 263 8.07 -19.80 -11.78
C GLU A 263 9.10 -20.95 -11.72
N ASN A 264 10.34 -20.69 -12.16
CA ASN A 264 11.43 -21.65 -12.08
C ASN A 264 11.88 -21.93 -10.63
N LEU A 265 11.99 -20.90 -9.78
CA LEU A 265 12.36 -21.07 -8.37
C LEU A 265 11.27 -21.80 -7.58
N ILE A 266 10.02 -21.49 -7.82
CA ILE A 266 8.88 -22.11 -7.13
C ILE A 266 8.66 -23.54 -7.64
N GLY A 267 8.80 -23.77 -8.93
CA GLY A 267 8.65 -25.09 -9.56
C GLY A 267 7.21 -25.56 -9.79
N ARG A 268 6.22 -24.73 -9.46
CA ARG A 268 4.78 -24.95 -9.73
C ARG A 268 4.03 -23.62 -9.78
N LYS A 269 2.82 -23.63 -10.34
CA LYS A 269 1.95 -22.44 -10.32
C LYS A 269 1.47 -22.15 -8.91
N VAL A 270 1.56 -20.89 -8.53
CA VAL A 270 1.02 -20.32 -7.28
C VAL A 270 0.20 -19.09 -7.64
N ASP A 271 -0.96 -18.92 -7.01
CA ASP A 271 -1.78 -17.73 -7.22
C ASP A 271 -1.05 -16.49 -6.69
N SER A 272 -1.35 -15.34 -7.27
CA SER A 272 -0.73 -14.10 -6.84
C SER A 272 -1.72 -12.94 -6.74
N ILE A 273 -1.37 -11.97 -5.92
CA ILE A 273 -2.08 -10.69 -5.78
C ILE A 273 -1.07 -9.56 -5.92
N GLU A 274 -1.34 -8.65 -6.83
CA GLU A 274 -0.57 -7.42 -6.96
C GLU A 274 -1.16 -6.31 -6.10
N LEU A 275 -0.29 -5.55 -5.42
CA LEU A 275 -0.64 -4.42 -4.57
C LEU A 275 0.10 -3.17 -5.05
N TYR A 276 -0.54 -2.01 -4.92
CA TYR A 276 0.08 -0.71 -5.18
C TYR A 276 0.10 0.17 -3.91
N PRO A 277 0.95 -0.17 -2.92
CA PRO A 277 1.21 0.66 -1.77
C PRO A 277 2.30 1.68 -2.06
N ALA A 278 2.15 2.89 -1.52
CA ALA A 278 3.18 3.92 -1.47
C ALA A 278 3.17 4.60 -0.09
N SER A 279 4.19 5.38 0.22
CA SER A 279 4.22 6.17 1.46
C SER A 279 3.10 7.20 1.50
N GLU A 280 2.71 7.68 0.35
CA GLU A 280 1.66 8.67 0.11
C GLU A 280 0.25 8.12 0.30
N GLY A 281 0.07 6.80 0.14
CA GLY A 281 -1.21 6.13 0.25
C GLY A 281 -1.19 4.71 -0.27
N PHE A 282 -2.27 3.97 -0.07
CA PHE A 282 -2.48 2.68 -0.72
C PHE A 282 -3.46 2.90 -1.88
N PHE A 283 -2.99 2.80 -3.11
CA PHE A 283 -3.74 3.26 -4.27
C PHE A 283 -4.65 2.21 -4.90
N ALA A 284 -4.12 1.00 -5.08
CA ALA A 284 -4.83 -0.05 -5.78
C ALA A 284 -4.39 -1.45 -5.35
N PHE A 285 -5.18 -2.45 -5.66
CA PHE A 285 -4.82 -3.87 -5.57
C PHE A 285 -5.54 -4.69 -6.63
N GLN A 286 -4.96 -5.81 -7.01
CA GLN A 286 -5.61 -6.78 -7.89
C GLN A 286 -6.77 -7.43 -7.13
N ASP A 287 -7.98 -7.30 -7.66
CA ASP A 287 -9.22 -7.85 -7.08
C ASP A 287 -9.74 -9.07 -7.84
N LYS A 288 -9.19 -9.36 -9.03
CA LYS A 288 -9.54 -10.51 -9.86
C LYS A 288 -8.30 -11.21 -10.40
N GLN A 289 -8.32 -12.55 -10.40
CA GLN A 289 -7.18 -13.36 -10.81
C GLN A 289 -6.94 -13.39 -12.33
N ASP A 290 -8.02 -13.30 -13.09
CA ASP A 290 -7.95 -13.39 -14.55
C ASP A 290 -7.82 -12.03 -15.27
N GLU A 291 -7.82 -10.93 -14.50
CA GLU A 291 -7.65 -9.58 -15.01
C GLU A 291 -6.27 -9.01 -14.62
N LYS A 292 -5.63 -8.32 -15.57
CA LYS A 292 -4.32 -7.68 -15.35
C LYS A 292 -4.41 -6.35 -14.61
N GLY A 293 -5.60 -5.73 -14.57
CA GLY A 293 -5.81 -4.45 -13.92
C GLY A 293 -5.91 -4.58 -12.40
N MET A 294 -5.72 -3.44 -11.73
CA MET A 294 -5.92 -3.31 -10.29
C MET A 294 -7.13 -2.42 -10.00
N LEU A 295 -7.89 -2.75 -8.97
CA LEU A 295 -8.98 -1.91 -8.48
C LEU A 295 -8.42 -0.67 -7.77
N LEU A 296 -8.66 0.52 -8.32
CA LEU A 296 -8.31 1.79 -7.68
C LEU A 296 -9.18 2.04 -6.46
N LEU A 297 -8.58 2.41 -5.32
CA LEU A 297 -9.27 2.56 -4.03
C LEU A 297 -9.87 3.96 -3.87
N LEU A 298 -11.09 4.14 -4.35
CA LEU A 298 -11.73 5.45 -4.46
C LEU A 298 -12.27 6.03 -3.14
N ASN A 299 -12.37 5.23 -2.09
CA ASN A 299 -12.92 5.64 -0.79
C ASN A 299 -11.91 5.58 0.36
N SER A 300 -10.62 5.60 0.06
CA SER A 300 -9.52 5.46 1.03
C SER A 300 -8.95 6.80 1.54
N GLY A 301 -9.75 7.87 1.50
CA GLY A 301 -9.28 9.21 1.91
C GLY A 301 -8.31 9.85 0.91
N ILE A 302 -8.35 9.40 -0.35
CA ILE A 302 -7.56 9.93 -1.47
C ILE A 302 -8.50 10.39 -2.57
N PHE A 303 -8.37 11.64 -2.96
CA PHE A 303 -8.97 12.19 -4.17
C PHE A 303 -7.96 12.13 -5.31
N TYR A 304 -8.36 11.56 -6.42
CA TYR A 304 -7.51 11.33 -7.59
C TYR A 304 -7.79 12.32 -8.70
N GLU A 305 -6.72 12.85 -9.26
CA GLU A 305 -6.71 13.66 -10.47
C GLU A 305 -5.71 13.06 -11.45
N PHE A 306 -5.91 13.34 -12.72
CA PHE A 306 -5.14 12.74 -13.81
C PHE A 306 -4.71 13.81 -14.80
N VAL A 307 -3.47 13.70 -15.28
CA VAL A 307 -2.97 14.49 -16.41
C VAL A 307 -2.46 13.53 -17.45
N LYS A 308 -2.82 13.71 -18.73
CA LYS A 308 -2.31 12.83 -19.80
C LYS A 308 -0.80 12.85 -19.78
N ALA A 309 -0.16 11.68 -19.76
CA ALA A 309 1.28 11.58 -19.54
C ALA A 309 2.12 12.37 -20.55
N HIS A 310 1.69 12.42 -21.83
CA HIS A 310 2.37 13.16 -22.88
C HIS A 310 2.15 14.68 -22.81
N GLU A 311 1.17 15.16 -22.05
CA GLU A 311 0.84 16.58 -21.86
C GLU A 311 1.36 17.11 -20.51
N PHE A 312 1.95 16.27 -19.65
CA PHE A 312 2.21 16.63 -18.26
C PHE A 312 3.14 17.84 -18.09
N TYR A 313 4.07 18.03 -19.01
CA TYR A 313 4.99 19.17 -18.98
C TYR A 313 4.53 20.36 -19.83
N ASP A 314 3.35 20.28 -20.44
CA ASP A 314 2.80 21.38 -21.23
C ASP A 314 2.20 22.46 -20.31
N GLU A 315 2.41 23.73 -20.64
CA GLU A 315 1.89 24.86 -19.84
C GLU A 315 0.36 24.84 -19.66
N ASN A 316 -0.36 24.27 -20.62
CA ASN A 316 -1.82 24.17 -20.64
C ASN A 316 -2.35 22.77 -20.36
N SER A 317 -1.56 21.92 -19.69
CA SER A 317 -1.99 20.57 -19.36
C SER A 317 -3.30 20.56 -18.54
N LYS A 318 -4.27 19.77 -18.99
CA LYS A 318 -5.58 19.69 -18.34
C LYS A 318 -5.53 18.69 -17.18
N ARG A 319 -5.94 19.13 -16.00
CA ARG A 319 -6.23 18.24 -14.87
C ARG A 319 -7.62 17.65 -15.02
N LEU A 320 -7.70 16.34 -15.02
CA LEU A 320 -8.91 15.57 -15.21
C LEU A 320 -9.34 14.92 -13.90
N SER A 321 -10.63 14.88 -13.64
CA SER A 321 -11.21 14.04 -12.61
C SER A 321 -11.38 12.59 -13.12
N ILE A 322 -11.75 11.67 -12.25
CA ILE A 322 -12.04 10.28 -12.65
C ILE A 322 -13.20 10.16 -13.67
N GLU A 323 -14.05 11.19 -13.77
CA GLU A 323 -15.16 11.22 -14.75
C GLU A 323 -14.69 11.44 -16.19
N GLU A 324 -13.48 11.97 -16.36
CA GLU A 324 -12.94 12.43 -17.64
C GLU A 324 -11.82 11.52 -18.19
N VAL A 325 -11.46 10.47 -17.47
CA VAL A 325 -10.40 9.55 -17.93
C VAL A 325 -10.90 8.58 -19.00
N GLU A 326 -10.04 8.27 -19.95
CA GLU A 326 -10.33 7.41 -21.09
C GLU A 326 -9.52 6.10 -20.99
N ILE A 327 -10.14 4.98 -21.38
CA ILE A 327 -9.47 3.68 -21.41
C ILE A 327 -8.38 3.69 -22.49
N GLY A 328 -7.23 3.13 -22.19
CA GLY A 328 -6.10 3.02 -23.11
C GLY A 328 -5.19 4.25 -23.16
N VAL A 329 -5.47 5.28 -22.36
CA VAL A 329 -4.63 6.47 -22.23
C VAL A 329 -3.76 6.36 -20.98
N ASN A 330 -2.48 6.73 -21.09
CA ASN A 330 -1.56 6.81 -19.96
C ASN A 330 -1.70 8.16 -19.27
N TYR A 331 -1.77 8.13 -17.94
CA TYR A 331 -1.92 9.32 -17.10
C TYR A 331 -0.85 9.39 -16.03
N VAL A 332 -0.43 10.61 -15.72
CA VAL A 332 0.24 10.93 -14.45
C VAL A 332 -0.83 11.07 -13.38
N MET A 333 -0.68 10.35 -12.28
CA MET A 333 -1.60 10.37 -11.16
C MET A 333 -1.23 11.48 -10.17
N ILE A 334 -2.18 12.35 -9.90
CA ILE A 334 -2.08 13.43 -8.92
C ILE A 334 -3.05 13.11 -7.78
N ILE A 335 -2.63 13.31 -6.55
CA ILE A 335 -3.42 12.94 -5.38
C ILE A 335 -3.61 14.10 -4.40
N SER A 336 -4.77 14.11 -3.76
CA SER A 336 -5.00 14.87 -2.54
C SER A 336 -5.46 13.91 -1.45
N THR A 337 -4.85 13.97 -0.25
CA THR A 337 -5.04 12.91 0.75
C THR A 337 -5.43 13.46 2.12
N ASN A 338 -6.06 12.61 2.93
CA ASN A 338 -6.31 12.87 4.35
C ASN A 338 -5.04 12.80 5.24
N ALA A 339 -3.86 12.79 4.62
CA ALA A 339 -2.57 13.00 5.25
C ALA A 339 -2.01 14.41 4.96
N GLY A 340 -2.71 15.21 4.14
CA GLY A 340 -2.33 16.58 3.82
C GLY A 340 -1.45 16.74 2.60
N LEU A 341 -1.39 15.75 1.73
CA LEU A 341 -0.86 15.93 0.38
C LEU A 341 -1.95 16.57 -0.48
N TRP A 342 -1.63 17.67 -1.18
CA TRP A 342 -2.59 18.45 -1.93
C TRP A 342 -2.13 18.64 -3.38
N ALA A 343 -2.93 18.16 -4.34
CA ALA A 343 -2.59 18.13 -5.75
C ALA A 343 -1.13 17.65 -5.97
N TYR A 344 -0.77 16.58 -5.27
CA TYR A 344 0.58 16.07 -5.19
C TYR A 344 0.86 15.07 -6.32
N ASN A 345 1.92 15.36 -7.10
CA ASN A 345 2.45 14.42 -8.08
C ASN A 345 3.32 13.38 -7.37
N ILE A 346 2.93 12.12 -7.43
CA ILE A 346 3.68 11.02 -6.79
C ILE A 346 4.98 10.68 -7.51
N GLY A 347 5.11 11.06 -8.78
CA GLY A 347 6.32 10.83 -9.58
C GLY A 347 6.48 9.44 -10.16
N ASP A 348 5.41 8.62 -10.14
CA ASP A 348 5.38 7.24 -10.68
C ASP A 348 4.59 7.20 -12.00
#